data_edcf7fce53db08c4ab51eef3e352f1ba
#
_entry.id   edcf7fce53db08c4ab51eef3e352f1ba
#
_cell.length_a   1.000
_cell.length_b   1.000
_cell.length_c   1.000
_cell.angle_alpha   90.00
_cell.angle_beta   90.00
_cell.angle_gamma   90.00
#
_symmetry.space_group_name_H-M   'P 1'
#
loop_
_entity.id
_entity.type
_entity.pdbx_description
1 polymer ?
#
loop_
_entity_poly.entity_id
_entity_poly.type
_entity_poly.pdbx_seq_one_letter_code
_entity_poly.pdbx_strand_id
1 'polypeptide(L)' 'MTNFEAVGIAEGIESATEDQQIEAWQHLIDTGLAWSLQGWFGRNAEELIREGICTFSISPMIERNRR' A
#
# COMPACT_ATOMS: atom_id res chain seq x y z
N MET A 1 2.99 -12.17 1.90
CA MET A 1 4.00 -11.18 2.33
C MET A 1 3.66 -10.69 3.72
N THR A 2 4.64 -10.60 4.60
CA THR A 2 4.38 -10.10 5.94
C THR A 2 4.49 -8.59 5.95
N ASN A 3 3.96 -7.98 7.02
CA ASN A 3 4.06 -6.54 7.17
C ASN A 3 5.52 -6.10 7.19
N PHE A 4 6.35 -6.87 7.86
CA PHE A 4 7.76 -6.54 7.97
C PHE A 4 8.42 -6.55 6.60
N GLU A 5 8.11 -7.55 5.78
CA GLU A 5 8.67 -7.61 4.45
C GLU A 5 8.19 -6.47 3.59
N ALA A 6 6.92 -6.15 3.69
CA ALA A 6 6.37 -5.08 2.87
C ALA A 6 7.02 -3.75 3.20
N VAL A 7 7.22 -3.48 4.48
CA VAL A 7 7.87 -2.25 4.90
C VAL A 7 9.32 -2.20 4.40
N GLY A 8 10.03 -3.32 4.53
CA GLY A 8 11.41 -3.35 4.07
C GLY A 8 11.55 -3.11 2.58
N ILE A 9 10.64 -3.66 1.81
CA ILE A 9 10.66 -3.45 0.36
C ILE A 9 10.29 -2.00 0.04
N ALA A 10 9.29 -1.47 0.69
CA ALA A 10 8.85 -0.10 0.43
C ALA A 10 9.95 0.91 0.78
N GLU A 11 10.71 0.62 1.81
CA GLU A 11 11.78 1.52 2.21
C GLU A 11 13.05 1.33 1.41
N GLY A 12 13.09 0.35 0.54
CA GLY A 12 14.26 0.12 -0.27
C GLY A 12 15.36 -0.63 0.42
N ILE A 13 15.09 -1.19 1.60
CA ILE A 13 16.10 -1.94 2.32
C ILE A 13 16.34 -3.27 1.66
N GLU A 14 15.28 -3.88 1.12
CA GLU A 14 15.40 -5.15 0.46
C GLU A 14 15.26 -4.97 -1.04
N SER A 15 16.08 -5.69 -1.79
CA SER A 15 15.96 -5.70 -3.23
C SER A 15 14.64 -6.31 -3.65
N ALA A 16 14.01 -5.71 -4.63
CA ALA A 16 12.73 -6.20 -5.10
C ALA A 16 12.53 -5.78 -6.53
N THR A 17 11.84 -6.61 -7.28
CA THR A 17 11.44 -6.25 -8.64
C THR A 17 10.34 -5.21 -8.55
N GLU A 18 10.03 -4.62 -9.69
CA GLU A 18 8.97 -3.63 -9.73
C GLU A 18 7.64 -4.25 -9.28
N ASP A 19 7.36 -5.47 -9.75
CA ASP A 19 6.13 -6.14 -9.35
C ASP A 19 6.10 -6.39 -7.86
N GLN A 20 7.23 -6.76 -7.29
CA GLN A 20 7.28 -6.99 -5.85
C GLN A 20 7.09 -5.71 -5.07
N GLN A 21 7.58 -4.60 -5.60
CA GLN A 21 7.37 -3.32 -4.95
C GLN A 21 5.90 -2.94 -4.97
N ILE A 22 5.25 -3.14 -6.10
CA ILE A 22 3.83 -2.86 -6.19
C ILE A 22 3.05 -3.74 -5.23
N GLU A 23 3.44 -5.00 -5.13
CA GLU A 23 2.79 -5.91 -4.21
C GLU A 23 2.97 -5.46 -2.76
N ALA A 24 4.17 -5.00 -2.42
CA ALA A 24 4.43 -4.54 -1.07
C ALA A 24 3.58 -3.31 -0.75
N TRP A 25 3.51 -2.36 -1.67
CA TRP A 25 2.72 -1.17 -1.44
C TRP A 25 1.23 -1.49 -1.36
N GLN A 26 0.77 -2.42 -2.19
CA GLN A 26 -0.62 -2.84 -2.11
C GLN A 26 -0.89 -3.48 -0.75
N HIS A 27 0.05 -4.26 -0.25
CA HIS A 27 -0.08 -4.87 1.07
C HIS A 27 -0.20 -3.80 2.16
N LEU A 28 0.63 -2.76 2.08
CA LEU A 28 0.59 -1.69 3.07
C LEU A 28 -0.72 -0.93 3.01
N ILE A 29 -1.25 -0.77 1.82
CA ILE A 29 -2.53 -0.11 1.65
C ILE A 29 -3.65 -0.99 2.19
N ASP A 30 -3.63 -2.29 1.85
CA ASP A 30 -4.69 -3.20 2.26
C ASP A 30 -4.77 -3.35 3.77
N THR A 31 -3.63 -3.32 4.43
CA THR A 31 -3.60 -3.48 5.88
C THR A 31 -3.81 -2.16 6.60
N GLY A 32 -3.75 -1.05 5.89
CA GLY A 32 -3.86 0.26 6.51
C GLY A 32 -2.55 0.78 7.05
N LEU A 33 -1.48 -0.01 6.96
CA LEU A 33 -0.20 0.41 7.50
C LEU A 33 0.35 1.63 6.80
N ALA A 34 0.05 1.78 5.51
CA ALA A 34 0.56 2.94 4.78
C ALA A 34 0.13 4.24 5.43
N TRP A 35 -1.02 4.24 6.08
CA TRP A 35 -1.56 5.45 6.69
C TRP A 35 -1.11 5.61 8.14
N SER A 36 -0.55 4.55 8.72
CA SER A 36 -0.12 4.56 10.12
C SER A 36 1.36 4.81 10.29
N LEU A 37 2.13 4.60 9.23
CA LEU A 37 3.56 4.78 9.30
C LEU A 37 3.90 6.25 9.05
N GLN A 38 5.17 6.54 8.82
CA GLN A 38 5.57 7.92 8.61
C GLN A 38 4.84 8.52 7.42
N GLY A 39 4.72 9.84 7.45
CA GLY A 39 3.89 10.53 6.46
C GLY A 39 4.22 10.23 5.01
N TRP A 40 5.49 9.99 4.69
CA TRP A 40 5.85 9.75 3.30
C TRP A 40 5.26 8.43 2.78
N PHE A 41 5.02 7.46 3.67
CA PHE A 41 4.34 6.23 3.25
C PHE A 41 2.96 6.54 2.71
N GLY A 42 2.21 7.35 3.45
CA GLY A 42 0.85 7.68 3.02
C GLY A 42 0.85 8.48 1.74
N ARG A 43 1.77 9.45 1.63
CA ARG A 43 1.82 10.25 0.42
C ARG A 43 2.18 9.42 -0.79
N ASN A 44 3.13 8.49 -0.64
CA ASN A 44 3.51 7.66 -1.75
C ASN A 44 2.40 6.70 -2.13
N ALA A 45 1.71 6.16 -1.11
CA ALA A 45 0.59 5.26 -1.37
C ALA A 45 -0.51 5.99 -2.13
N GLU A 46 -0.80 7.23 -1.75
CA GLU A 46 -1.82 8.00 -2.45
C GLU A 46 -1.44 8.23 -3.90
N GLU A 47 -0.17 8.48 -4.13
CA GLU A 47 0.29 8.68 -5.50
C GLU A 47 0.07 7.44 -6.34
N LEU A 48 0.42 6.28 -5.78
CA LEU A 48 0.27 5.03 -6.51
C LEU A 48 -1.20 4.72 -6.79
N ILE A 49 -2.07 5.07 -5.86
CA ILE A 49 -3.49 4.88 -6.08
C ILE A 49 -3.99 5.84 -7.16
N ARG A 50 -3.54 7.07 -7.10
CA ARG A 50 -3.98 8.08 -8.06
C ARG A 50 -3.55 7.70 -9.47
N GLU A 51 -2.38 7.08 -9.61
CA GLU A 51 -1.89 6.69 -10.91
C GLU A 51 -2.43 5.35 -11.38
N GLY A 52 -3.23 4.69 -10.56
CA GLY A 52 -3.82 3.42 -10.96
C GLY A 52 -2.90 2.23 -10.80
N ILE A 53 -1.74 2.42 -10.16
CA ILE A 53 -0.80 1.33 -9.95
C ILE A 53 -1.28 0.45 -8.80
N CYS A 54 -1.79 1.08 -7.75
CA CYS A 54 -2.37 0.36 -6.62
C CYS A 54 -3.82 0.78 -6.47
N THR A 55 -4.59 -0.01 -5.73
CA THR A 55 -5.99 0.32 -5.50
C THR A 55 -6.20 0.55 -4.02
N PHE A 56 -7.07 1.49 -3.72
CA PHE A 56 -7.41 1.77 -2.34
C PHE A 56 -8.28 0.65 -1.81
N SER A 57 -7.85 0.09 -0.69
CA SER A 57 -8.59 -1.01 -0.10
C SER A 57 -9.63 -0.43 0.85
N ILE A 58 -10.87 -0.56 0.49
CA ILE A 58 -11.96 -0.03 1.30
C ILE A 58 -12.66 -1.17 1.96
N SER A 59 -13.06 -0.99 3.20
CA SER A 59 -13.75 -2.06 3.87
C SER A 59 -15.03 -2.39 3.10
N PRO A 60 -15.41 -3.65 3.06
CA PRO A 60 -16.61 -4.03 2.32
C PRO A 60 -17.85 -3.30 2.78
N MET A 61 -17.89 -2.96 4.04
CA MET A 61 -19.02 -2.25 4.56
C MET A 61 -19.17 -0.90 3.91
N ILE A 62 -18.06 -0.21 3.72
CA ILE A 62 -18.10 1.09 3.09
C ILE A 62 -18.52 0.97 1.65
N GLU A 63 -18.07 -0.05 0.98
CA GLU A 63 -18.44 -0.24 -0.40
C GLU A 63 -19.91 -0.39 -0.57
N ARG A 64 -20.53 -1.12 0.32
CA ARG A 64 -21.93 -1.33 0.20
C ARG A 64 -22.68 -0.05 0.36
N ASN A 65 -22.16 0.85 1.14
CA ASN A 65 -22.86 2.08 1.37
C ASN A 65 -22.88 2.98 0.18
N ARG A 66 -22.05 2.71 -0.77
CA ARG A 66 -22.00 3.56 -1.89
C ARG A 66 -23.13 3.42 -2.77
N ARG A 67 -23.81 2.59 -2.72
CA ARG A 67 -24.81 2.50 -3.55
C ARG A 67 -25.80 2.90 -3.26
#